data_5c0c6e0623b4d30bc13432ed8eb22d8e
#
_entry.id   5c0c6e0623b4d30bc13432ed8eb22d8e
#
_cell.length_a   1.000
_cell.length_b   1.000
_cell.length_c   1.000
_cell.angle_alpha   90.00
_cell.angle_beta   90.00
_cell.angle_gamma   90.00
#
_symmetry.space_group_name_H-M   'P 1'
#
loop_
_entity.id
_entity.type
_entity.pdbx_description
1 polymer ?
#
loop_
_entity_poly.entity_id
_entity_poly.type
_entity_poly.pdbx_seq_one_letter_code
_entity_poly.pdbx_strand_id
1 'polypeptide(L)'
;MEQAGEGVSTNNEERLMNRLSDYSVGNRFSKVNHRLGILDRLFTEIRYNFLLIRKFWGVKEGVMIGLFVAGFFLGTWDFGIGEISTGGDYNRWGILGGEDSGFLHMKDLALILSLLSVICWLAFVVMLWNSYPIMRENMVYLLIGMGFIQFGHIRSHADNPSFPWDSGISGWIWVVVSNLVMLFLSIFVVRRAVVETRDIHVQRKHSHPDPRVIDRAWKDHSLQSWSLGIAVWIIVLNISFWSSAHSIAPSPGDLDFSYSLVFLHLISGIIATFLLLVIVWFPEFMLGSTEARIQTSRAREVSGEVFEPEKAEQGKCPVCNQKTTAIQETNGEIIIPCNSDDCSGKGVPGTECEQCGEGIPSRIICSNCGSNTPVGSHFGRVEAW
;
A
#
# COMPACT_ATOMS: atom_id res chain seq x y z
N MET A 1 27.13 4.71 15.74
CA MET A 1 26.34 3.95 14.73
C MET A 1 25.38 2.94 15.37
N GLU A 2 25.11 3.05 16.67
CA GLU A 2 24.35 2.07 17.47
C GLU A 2 22.90 2.50 17.81
N GLN A 3 22.51 3.73 17.51
CA GLN A 3 21.17 4.24 17.85
C GLN A 3 20.08 4.00 16.78
N ALA A 4 20.42 3.47 15.60
CA ALA A 4 19.44 3.18 14.56
C ALA A 4 18.69 1.83 14.75
N GLY A 5 19.18 0.97 15.64
CA GLY A 5 18.60 -0.36 15.88
C GLY A 5 17.42 -0.39 16.87
N GLU A 6 17.43 0.50 17.87
CA GLU A 6 16.42 0.48 18.93
C GLU A 6 15.04 1.02 18.47
N GLY A 7 15.01 2.01 17.58
CA GLY A 7 13.77 2.59 17.09
C GLY A 7 12.93 1.66 16.18
N VAL A 8 13.58 0.70 15.51
CA VAL A 8 12.90 -0.26 14.62
C VAL A 8 12.27 -1.40 15.43
N SER A 9 12.89 -1.80 16.54
CA SER A 9 12.38 -2.85 17.42
C SER A 9 11.10 -2.42 18.16
N THR A 10 11.10 -1.21 18.73
CA THR A 10 9.95 -0.67 19.46
C THR A 10 8.74 -0.44 18.57
N ASN A 11 8.92 0.03 17.33
CA ASN A 11 7.83 0.20 16.37
C ASN A 11 7.21 -1.14 15.93
N ASN A 12 7.99 -2.20 15.83
CA ASN A 12 7.47 -3.52 15.50
C ASN A 12 6.67 -4.15 16.66
N GLU A 13 7.11 -3.98 17.90
CA GLU A 13 6.40 -4.46 19.09
C GLU A 13 5.08 -3.69 19.30
N GLU A 14 5.09 -2.37 19.16
CA GLU A 14 3.87 -1.56 19.23
C GLU A 14 2.87 -1.85 18.11
N ARG A 15 3.36 -2.23 16.93
CA ARG A 15 2.53 -2.66 15.81
C ARG A 15 1.83 -3.97 16.10
N LEU A 16 2.51 -4.94 16.72
CA LEU A 16 1.95 -6.22 17.12
C LEU A 16 0.82 -6.08 18.16
N MET A 17 0.85 -4.99 18.96
CA MET A 17 -0.19 -4.68 19.94
C MET A 17 -1.47 -4.06 19.34
N ASN A 18 -1.46 -3.64 18.07
CA ASN A 18 -2.61 -3.00 17.42
C ASN A 18 -3.03 -3.81 16.19
N ARG A 19 -3.72 -4.91 16.40
CA ARG A 19 -4.21 -5.79 15.33
C ARG A 19 -5.64 -5.47 14.95
N LEU A 20 -5.94 -5.59 13.65
CA LEU A 20 -7.31 -5.41 13.17
C LEU A 20 -8.27 -6.43 13.78
N SER A 21 -7.81 -7.67 14.02
CA SER A 21 -8.61 -8.74 14.63
C SER A 21 -9.09 -8.43 16.05
N ASP A 22 -8.38 -7.54 16.76
CA ASP A 22 -8.69 -7.14 18.13
C ASP A 22 -9.77 -6.04 18.18
N TYR A 23 -10.04 -5.39 17.03
CA TYR A 23 -11.11 -4.42 16.94
C TYR A 23 -12.46 -5.13 16.72
N SER A 24 -13.41 -4.82 17.61
CA SER A 24 -14.77 -5.35 17.48
C SER A 24 -15.46 -4.74 16.26
N VAL A 25 -16.04 -5.59 15.44
CA VAL A 25 -16.90 -5.16 14.33
C VAL A 25 -18.18 -4.57 14.90
N GLY A 26 -18.47 -3.30 14.57
CA GLY A 26 -19.75 -2.68 14.95
C GLY A 26 -20.88 -3.32 14.15
N ASN A 27 -21.80 -4.02 14.79
CA ASN A 27 -22.92 -4.71 14.16
C ASN A 27 -24.08 -3.77 13.80
N ARG A 28 -23.82 -2.64 13.15
CA ARG A 28 -24.85 -1.65 12.79
C ARG A 28 -25.65 -2.08 11.56
N PHE A 29 -24.99 -2.40 10.49
CA PHE A 29 -25.59 -2.77 9.21
C PHE A 29 -26.01 -4.24 9.18
N SER A 30 -25.25 -5.12 9.79
CA SER A 30 -25.57 -6.54 9.91
C SER A 30 -26.84 -6.82 10.73
N LYS A 31 -27.22 -5.92 11.65
CA LYS A 31 -28.53 -5.95 12.35
C LYS A 31 -29.71 -5.70 11.42
N VAL A 32 -29.52 -4.94 10.35
CA VAL A 32 -30.58 -4.65 9.37
C VAL A 32 -30.67 -5.79 8.35
N ASN A 33 -29.53 -6.22 7.82
CA ASN A 33 -29.45 -7.37 6.91
C ASN A 33 -28.08 -8.02 7.02
N HIS A 34 -28.03 -9.34 7.19
CA HIS A 34 -26.78 -10.11 7.30
C HIS A 34 -25.81 -9.86 6.13
N ARG A 35 -26.32 -9.65 4.91
CA ARG A 35 -25.51 -9.35 3.72
C ARG A 35 -24.76 -8.02 3.84
N LEU A 36 -25.24 -7.08 4.63
CA LEU A 36 -24.60 -5.78 4.88
C LEU A 36 -23.48 -5.85 5.91
N GLY A 37 -23.20 -7.02 6.50
CA GLY A 37 -22.09 -7.22 7.43
C GLY A 37 -20.71 -6.89 6.83
N ILE A 38 -20.58 -6.91 5.51
CA ILE A 38 -19.37 -6.46 4.80
C ILE A 38 -19.09 -4.96 5.03
N LEU A 39 -20.15 -4.15 5.13
CA LEU A 39 -20.00 -2.71 5.41
C LEU A 39 -19.50 -2.47 6.84
N ASP A 40 -19.98 -3.25 7.82
CA ASP A 40 -19.49 -3.14 9.20
C ASP A 40 -17.98 -3.42 9.26
N ARG A 41 -17.50 -4.44 8.54
CA ARG A 41 -16.05 -4.75 8.44
C ARG A 41 -15.28 -3.62 7.78
N LEU A 42 -15.79 -3.12 6.66
CA LEU A 42 -15.16 -2.02 5.92
C LEU A 42 -15.02 -0.76 6.78
N PHE A 43 -16.07 -0.36 7.51
CA PHE A 43 -16.01 0.76 8.44
C PHE A 43 -15.02 0.53 9.58
N THR A 44 -14.93 -0.70 10.08
CA THR A 44 -13.94 -1.06 11.09
C THR A 44 -12.51 -0.91 10.56
N GLU A 45 -12.24 -1.41 9.34
CA GLU A 45 -10.93 -1.26 8.69
C GLU A 45 -10.58 0.21 8.42
N ILE A 46 -11.52 1.02 7.92
CA ILE A 46 -11.30 2.45 7.69
C ILE A 46 -10.96 3.16 9.00
N ARG A 47 -11.72 2.90 10.07
CA ARG A 47 -11.44 3.46 11.39
C ARG A 47 -10.08 3.02 11.91
N TYR A 48 -9.73 1.77 11.74
CA TYR A 48 -8.42 1.23 12.11
C TYR A 48 -7.30 1.92 11.34
N ASN A 49 -7.43 2.12 10.03
CA ASN A 49 -6.46 2.84 9.22
C ASN A 49 -6.25 4.28 9.72
N PHE A 50 -7.31 5.00 10.08
CA PHE A 50 -7.19 6.34 10.67
C PHE A 50 -6.45 6.34 12.00
N LEU A 51 -6.68 5.35 12.85
CA LEU A 51 -5.95 5.21 14.12
C LEU A 51 -4.46 4.94 13.88
N LEU A 52 -4.14 4.09 12.90
CA LEU A 52 -2.76 3.81 12.52
C LEU A 52 -2.05 5.04 11.96
N ILE A 53 -2.70 5.80 11.06
CA ILE A 53 -2.17 7.06 10.53
C ILE A 53 -1.82 7.99 11.69
N ARG A 54 -2.76 8.21 12.62
CA ARG A 54 -2.54 9.09 13.76
C ARG A 54 -1.40 8.64 14.68
N LYS A 55 -1.19 7.32 14.80
CA LYS A 55 -0.19 6.76 15.72
C LYS A 55 1.20 6.68 15.10
N PHE A 56 1.31 6.32 13.82
CA PHE A 56 2.57 5.94 13.18
C PHE A 56 3.11 6.97 12.17
N TRP A 57 2.29 7.94 11.77
CA TRP A 57 2.80 9.03 10.94
C TRP A 57 3.63 9.99 11.77
N GLY A 58 4.84 10.26 11.29
CA GLY A 58 5.81 11.12 11.94
C GLY A 58 6.20 12.32 11.07
N VAL A 59 7.39 12.85 11.34
CA VAL A 59 7.94 14.00 10.63
C VAL A 59 8.10 13.72 9.12
N LYS A 60 8.47 12.50 8.76
CA LYS A 60 8.67 12.10 7.36
C LYS A 60 7.39 12.24 6.53
N GLU A 61 6.27 11.70 7.01
CA GLU A 61 4.97 11.81 6.37
C GLU A 61 4.47 13.27 6.39
N GLY A 62 4.74 13.99 7.47
CA GLY A 62 4.46 15.43 7.56
C GLY A 62 5.20 16.27 6.50
N VAL A 63 6.47 15.98 6.23
CA VAL A 63 7.24 16.63 5.17
C VAL A 63 6.67 16.30 3.80
N MET A 64 6.29 15.03 3.54
CA MET A 64 5.64 14.65 2.28
C MET A 64 4.33 15.40 2.07
N ILE A 65 3.49 15.53 3.11
CA ILE A 65 2.27 16.34 3.07
C ILE A 65 2.58 17.79 2.76
N GLY A 66 3.57 18.37 3.43
CA GLY A 66 4.02 19.74 3.16
C GLY A 66 4.45 19.96 1.71
N LEU A 67 5.22 19.03 1.15
CA LEU A 67 5.70 19.10 -0.22
C LEU A 67 4.56 19.05 -1.25
N PHE A 68 3.60 18.13 -1.12
CA PHE A 68 2.52 18.08 -2.10
C PHE A 68 1.54 19.23 -1.96
N VAL A 69 1.25 19.70 -0.74
CA VAL A 69 0.42 20.88 -0.52
C VAL A 69 1.08 22.12 -1.12
N ALA A 70 2.38 22.30 -0.87
CA ALA A 70 3.15 23.40 -1.49
C ALA A 70 3.15 23.29 -3.02
N GLY A 71 3.35 22.08 -3.57
CA GLY A 71 3.29 21.84 -5.01
C GLY A 71 1.95 22.24 -5.63
N PHE A 72 0.84 21.88 -4.98
CA PHE A 72 -0.49 22.31 -5.44
C PHE A 72 -0.69 23.83 -5.39
N PHE A 73 -0.34 24.47 -4.26
CA PHE A 73 -0.50 25.91 -4.14
C PHE A 73 0.38 26.67 -5.12
N LEU A 74 1.63 26.32 -5.26
CA LEU A 74 2.55 26.97 -6.21
C LEU A 74 2.10 26.78 -7.66
N GLY A 75 1.70 25.56 -8.03
CA GLY A 75 1.21 25.28 -9.37
C GLY A 75 -0.13 25.95 -9.67
N THR A 76 -1.04 26.03 -8.71
CA THR A 76 -2.35 26.68 -8.91
C THR A 76 -2.18 28.19 -9.04
N TRP A 77 -1.27 28.79 -8.26
CA TRP A 77 -0.98 30.22 -8.38
C TRP A 77 -0.41 30.58 -9.75
N ASP A 78 0.42 29.72 -10.30
CA ASP A 78 1.02 29.87 -11.60
C ASP A 78 -0.03 29.85 -12.74
N PHE A 79 -1.13 29.12 -12.57
CA PHE A 79 -2.15 28.94 -13.59
C PHE A 79 -3.17 30.08 -13.73
N GLY A 80 -2.93 31.24 -13.20
CA GLY A 80 -3.78 32.40 -13.46
C GLY A 80 -4.66 32.87 -12.34
N ILE A 81 -4.36 32.52 -11.10
CA ILE A 81 -5.04 33.10 -9.94
C ILE A 81 -4.45 34.49 -9.65
N GLY A 82 -5.03 35.51 -10.23
CA GLY A 82 -4.69 36.92 -10.01
C GLY A 82 -3.90 37.56 -11.14
N GLU A 83 -3.71 38.88 -11.03
CA GLU A 83 -3.10 39.73 -12.04
C GLU A 83 -1.60 39.47 -12.29
N ILE A 84 -0.97 38.66 -11.43
CA ILE A 84 0.48 38.39 -11.47
C ILE A 84 0.81 37.22 -12.40
N SER A 85 -0.15 36.34 -12.66
CA SER A 85 0.06 35.11 -13.44
C SER A 85 -0.50 35.25 -14.84
N THR A 86 0.36 35.15 -15.84
CA THR A 86 0.01 35.11 -17.25
C THR A 86 0.16 33.71 -17.86
N GLY A 87 0.41 32.69 -17.01
CA GLY A 87 0.83 31.36 -17.43
C GLY A 87 -0.26 30.43 -17.98
N GLY A 88 -1.53 30.88 -18.06
CA GLY A 88 -2.67 30.04 -18.40
C GLY A 88 -2.60 29.28 -19.73
N ASP A 89 -1.77 29.69 -20.66
CA ASP A 89 -1.73 29.13 -22.00
C ASP A 89 -0.81 27.89 -22.16
N TYR A 90 0.08 27.62 -21.22
CA TYR A 90 1.03 26.51 -21.39
C TYR A 90 0.36 25.13 -21.38
N ASN A 91 -0.81 24.99 -20.76
CA ASN A 91 -1.56 23.73 -20.72
C ASN A 91 -2.27 23.36 -22.01
N ARG A 92 -2.42 24.29 -22.95
CA ARG A 92 -3.18 24.06 -24.19
C ARG A 92 -2.49 23.12 -25.16
N TRP A 93 -1.16 23.21 -25.27
CA TRP A 93 -0.40 22.58 -26.34
C TRP A 93 0.70 21.66 -25.86
N GLY A 94 0.66 21.25 -24.61
CA GLY A 94 1.65 20.36 -24.02
C GLY A 94 2.84 21.09 -23.39
N ILE A 95 3.80 20.31 -22.89
CA ILE A 95 4.91 20.82 -22.06
C ILE A 95 5.78 21.83 -22.80
N LEU A 96 6.03 21.62 -24.08
CA LEU A 96 6.88 22.52 -24.89
C LEU A 96 6.09 23.60 -25.64
N GLY A 97 4.77 23.44 -25.76
CA GLY A 97 3.90 24.41 -26.42
C GLY A 97 4.10 24.60 -27.91
N GLY A 98 3.30 25.49 -28.52
CA GLY A 98 3.45 26.01 -29.87
C GLY A 98 4.18 27.38 -29.90
N GLU A 99 4.05 28.14 -31.01
CA GLU A 99 4.76 29.39 -31.17
C GLU A 99 4.50 30.44 -30.08
N ASP A 100 3.29 30.42 -29.44
CA ASP A 100 2.90 31.40 -28.43
C ASP A 100 2.36 30.75 -27.14
N SER A 101 2.66 29.49 -26.86
CA SER A 101 2.12 28.77 -25.72
C SER A 101 3.11 27.74 -25.16
N GLY A 102 2.84 27.25 -23.96
CA GLY A 102 3.62 26.22 -23.30
C GLY A 102 4.65 26.74 -22.30
N PHE A 103 5.39 25.81 -21.71
CA PHE A 103 6.33 26.10 -20.64
C PHE A 103 7.41 27.14 -21.00
N LEU A 104 7.87 27.14 -22.26
CA LEU A 104 8.91 28.06 -22.74
C LEU A 104 8.43 29.51 -22.89
N HIS A 105 7.12 29.74 -22.90
CA HIS A 105 6.50 31.06 -23.01
C HIS A 105 6.01 31.65 -21.70
N MET A 106 6.22 30.92 -20.60
CA MET A 106 5.90 31.40 -19.25
C MET A 106 6.83 32.56 -18.88
N LYS A 107 6.27 33.57 -18.22
CA LYS A 107 7.01 34.77 -17.86
C LYS A 107 7.40 34.81 -16.40
N ASP A 108 8.61 35.26 -16.15
CA ASP A 108 9.12 35.71 -14.84
C ASP A 108 8.62 34.90 -13.61
N LEU A 109 7.74 35.48 -12.82
CA LEU A 109 7.24 34.89 -11.58
C LEU A 109 6.48 33.57 -11.82
N ALA A 110 5.69 33.48 -12.87
CA ALA A 110 4.94 32.26 -13.21
C ALA A 110 5.90 31.09 -13.49
N LEU A 111 6.98 31.34 -14.22
CA LEU A 111 8.01 30.33 -14.46
C LEU A 111 8.68 29.86 -13.16
N ILE A 112 9.01 30.78 -12.26
CA ILE A 112 9.61 30.45 -10.96
C ILE A 112 8.65 29.59 -10.12
N LEU A 113 7.38 29.97 -10.04
CA LEU A 113 6.37 29.24 -9.28
C LEU A 113 6.14 27.83 -9.85
N SER A 114 6.06 27.68 -11.17
CA SER A 114 5.97 26.39 -11.84
C SER A 114 7.19 25.50 -11.56
N LEU A 115 8.39 26.06 -11.67
CA LEU A 115 9.62 25.32 -11.37
C LEU A 115 9.65 24.85 -9.90
N LEU A 116 9.30 25.71 -8.97
CA LEU A 116 9.19 25.35 -7.55
C LEU A 116 8.13 24.27 -7.32
N SER A 117 6.98 24.35 -7.98
CA SER A 117 5.94 23.33 -7.94
C SER A 117 6.47 21.98 -8.43
N VAL A 118 7.14 21.96 -9.59
CA VAL A 118 7.74 20.74 -10.14
C VAL A 118 8.79 20.15 -9.19
N ILE A 119 9.64 20.99 -8.58
CA ILE A 119 10.63 20.55 -7.61
C ILE A 119 9.93 19.92 -6.38
N CYS A 120 8.87 20.52 -5.87
CA CYS A 120 8.08 19.95 -4.75
C CYS A 120 7.49 18.59 -5.13
N TRP A 121 6.94 18.44 -6.32
CA TRP A 121 6.40 17.17 -6.80
C TRP A 121 7.47 16.10 -6.99
N LEU A 122 8.60 16.45 -7.58
CA LEU A 122 9.73 15.53 -7.73
C LEU A 122 10.26 15.07 -6.37
N ALA A 123 10.44 16.01 -5.44
CA ALA A 123 10.86 15.69 -4.07
C ALA A 123 9.86 14.76 -3.36
N PHE A 124 8.56 15.02 -3.50
CA PHE A 124 7.51 14.14 -2.97
C PHE A 124 7.59 12.72 -3.55
N VAL A 125 7.68 12.58 -4.88
CA VAL A 125 7.78 11.28 -5.56
C VAL A 125 9.06 10.53 -5.15
N VAL A 126 10.20 11.23 -5.08
CA VAL A 126 11.46 10.64 -4.64
C VAL A 126 11.38 10.17 -3.18
N MET A 127 10.74 10.95 -2.30
CA MET A 127 10.52 10.54 -0.92
C MET A 127 9.61 9.32 -0.81
N LEU A 128 8.52 9.26 -1.59
CA LEU A 128 7.66 8.07 -1.68
C LEU A 128 8.46 6.84 -2.14
N TRP A 129 9.23 6.99 -3.21
CA TRP A 129 10.06 5.92 -3.77
C TRP A 129 11.05 5.34 -2.77
N ASN A 130 11.74 6.22 -2.05
CA ASN A 130 12.75 5.82 -1.07
C ASN A 130 12.14 5.26 0.22
N SER A 131 10.96 5.74 0.60
CA SER A 131 10.32 5.37 1.86
C SER A 131 9.55 4.06 1.82
N TYR A 132 9.05 3.66 0.63
CA TYR A 132 8.12 2.54 0.49
C TYR A 132 8.56 1.55 -0.59
N PRO A 133 9.63 0.77 -0.34
CA PRO A 133 10.25 -0.11 -1.34
C PRO A 133 9.33 -1.22 -1.85
N ILE A 134 8.42 -1.76 -1.03
CA ILE A 134 7.47 -2.81 -1.44
C ILE A 134 6.52 -2.29 -2.52
N MET A 135 6.14 -1.01 -2.42
CA MET A 135 5.16 -0.40 -3.32
C MET A 135 5.76 0.32 -4.53
N ARG A 136 7.10 0.32 -4.71
CA ARG A 136 7.76 1.07 -5.79
C ARG A 136 7.18 0.80 -7.17
N GLU A 137 7.10 -0.47 -7.56
CA GLU A 137 6.60 -0.83 -8.88
C GLU A 137 5.10 -0.53 -9.01
N ASN A 138 4.32 -0.79 -7.96
CA ASN A 138 2.90 -0.47 -7.93
C ASN A 138 2.66 1.04 -8.05
N MET A 139 3.51 1.86 -7.43
CA MET A 139 3.47 3.31 -7.54
C MET A 139 3.68 3.78 -8.97
N VAL A 140 4.61 3.17 -9.72
CA VAL A 140 4.82 3.50 -11.14
C VAL A 140 3.54 3.27 -11.95
N TYR A 141 2.85 2.13 -11.76
CA TYR A 141 1.59 1.86 -12.44
C TYR A 141 0.49 2.87 -12.07
N LEU A 142 0.40 3.26 -10.79
CA LEU A 142 -0.56 4.27 -10.35
C LEU A 142 -0.26 5.64 -10.95
N LEU A 143 1.01 6.06 -11.00
CA LEU A 143 1.42 7.33 -11.60
C LEU A 143 1.20 7.35 -13.12
N ILE A 144 1.48 6.25 -13.82
CA ILE A 144 1.18 6.12 -15.24
C ILE A 144 -0.34 6.22 -15.47
N GLY A 145 -1.15 5.50 -14.69
CA GLY A 145 -2.61 5.57 -14.80
C GLY A 145 -3.16 6.96 -14.51
N MET A 146 -2.60 7.68 -13.52
CA MET A 146 -2.92 9.07 -13.24
C MET A 146 -2.64 9.98 -14.45
N GLY A 147 -1.47 9.80 -15.08
CA GLY A 147 -1.10 10.54 -16.31
C GLY A 147 -2.07 10.27 -17.46
N PHE A 148 -2.55 9.04 -17.63
CA PHE A 148 -3.57 8.72 -18.62
C PHE A 148 -4.90 9.42 -18.35
N ILE A 149 -5.38 9.44 -17.09
CA ILE A 149 -6.61 10.17 -16.74
C ILE A 149 -6.46 11.66 -17.04
N GLN A 150 -5.34 12.25 -16.63
CA GLN A 150 -5.04 13.66 -16.91
C GLN A 150 -5.07 13.94 -18.42
N PHE A 151 -4.36 13.14 -19.22
CA PHE A 151 -4.35 13.23 -20.67
C PHE A 151 -5.76 13.13 -21.26
N GLY A 152 -6.57 12.18 -20.78
CA GLY A 152 -7.95 11.98 -21.23
C GLY A 152 -8.80 13.23 -21.02
N HIS A 153 -8.71 13.86 -19.85
CA HIS A 153 -9.46 15.09 -19.54
C HIS A 153 -8.97 16.29 -20.36
N ILE A 154 -7.65 16.48 -20.49
CA ILE A 154 -7.08 17.56 -21.31
C ILE A 154 -7.53 17.40 -22.76
N ARG A 155 -7.46 16.19 -23.31
CA ARG A 155 -7.84 15.92 -24.70
C ARG A 155 -9.33 16.09 -24.93
N SER A 156 -10.18 15.59 -24.03
CA SER A 156 -11.63 15.79 -24.10
C SER A 156 -12.02 17.26 -24.04
N HIS A 157 -11.37 18.04 -23.17
CA HIS A 157 -11.63 19.46 -23.07
C HIS A 157 -11.14 20.23 -24.31
N ALA A 158 -10.00 19.84 -24.90
CA ALA A 158 -9.50 20.44 -26.13
C ALA A 158 -10.43 20.18 -27.33
N ASP A 159 -11.03 18.98 -27.41
CA ASP A 159 -11.98 18.62 -28.46
C ASP A 159 -13.39 19.23 -28.21
N ASN A 160 -13.78 19.38 -26.97
CA ASN A 160 -15.06 19.98 -26.55
C ASN A 160 -14.93 20.72 -25.22
N PRO A 161 -14.81 22.05 -25.25
CA PRO A 161 -14.66 22.88 -24.04
C PRO A 161 -15.82 22.79 -23.05
N SER A 162 -17.04 22.48 -23.52
CA SER A 162 -18.20 22.31 -22.65
C SER A 162 -18.35 20.89 -22.04
N PHE A 163 -17.35 20.00 -22.24
CA PHE A 163 -17.34 18.67 -21.66
C PHE A 163 -17.57 18.71 -20.12
N PRO A 164 -18.44 17.88 -19.55
CA PRO A 164 -19.21 16.77 -20.14
C PRO A 164 -20.56 17.16 -20.75
N TRP A 165 -20.95 18.42 -20.67
CA TRP A 165 -22.21 18.94 -21.14
C TRP A 165 -22.15 19.15 -22.65
N ASP A 166 -23.21 18.83 -23.36
CA ASP A 166 -23.32 18.99 -24.83
C ASP A 166 -22.24 18.28 -25.64
N SER A 167 -21.54 17.32 -25.05
CA SER A 167 -20.50 16.57 -25.73
C SER A 167 -21.06 15.34 -26.44
N GLY A 168 -20.78 15.20 -27.73
CA GLY A 168 -20.99 13.97 -28.47
C GLY A 168 -20.05 12.84 -27.97
N ILE A 169 -20.21 11.65 -28.56
CA ILE A 169 -19.38 10.47 -28.23
C ILE A 169 -17.87 10.77 -28.33
N SER A 170 -17.48 11.63 -29.28
CA SER A 170 -16.06 12.04 -29.46
C SER A 170 -15.45 12.71 -28.23
N GLY A 171 -16.21 13.52 -27.50
CA GLY A 171 -15.71 14.17 -26.28
C GLY A 171 -15.52 13.20 -25.12
N TRP A 172 -16.34 12.13 -25.04
CA TRP A 172 -16.25 11.14 -23.98
C TRP A 172 -15.17 10.06 -24.18
N ILE A 173 -14.82 9.76 -25.43
CA ILE A 173 -13.98 8.62 -25.76
C ILE A 173 -12.62 8.67 -25.06
N TRP A 174 -12.00 9.84 -24.97
CA TRP A 174 -10.69 10.00 -24.34
C TRP A 174 -10.74 9.76 -22.83
N VAL A 175 -11.77 10.25 -22.14
CA VAL A 175 -11.96 10.02 -20.71
C VAL A 175 -12.30 8.56 -20.45
N VAL A 176 -13.14 7.93 -21.26
CA VAL A 176 -13.49 6.52 -21.11
C VAL A 176 -12.26 5.63 -21.32
N VAL A 177 -11.51 5.82 -22.40
CA VAL A 177 -10.32 5.03 -22.69
C VAL A 177 -9.26 5.19 -21.59
N SER A 178 -9.00 6.42 -21.14
CA SER A 178 -8.02 6.67 -20.09
C SER A 178 -8.43 6.03 -18.74
N ASN A 179 -9.73 6.06 -18.41
CA ASN A 179 -10.24 5.39 -17.21
C ASN A 179 -10.19 3.86 -17.34
N LEU A 180 -10.40 3.29 -18.52
CA LEU A 180 -10.22 1.85 -18.74
C LEU A 180 -8.77 1.43 -18.53
N VAL A 181 -7.81 2.21 -19.04
CA VAL A 181 -6.38 1.98 -18.78
C VAL A 181 -6.10 2.05 -17.28
N MET A 182 -6.58 3.08 -16.61
CA MET A 182 -6.41 3.24 -15.15
C MET A 182 -7.00 2.07 -14.37
N LEU A 183 -8.21 1.62 -14.71
CA LEU A 183 -8.85 0.47 -14.07
C LEU A 183 -8.03 -0.80 -14.28
N PHE A 184 -7.55 -1.04 -15.51
CA PHE A 184 -6.68 -2.19 -15.81
C PHE A 184 -5.41 -2.17 -14.94
N LEU A 185 -4.71 -1.04 -14.88
CA LEU A 185 -3.51 -0.89 -14.06
C LEU A 185 -3.82 -1.06 -12.56
N SER A 186 -4.96 -0.54 -12.10
CA SER A 186 -5.40 -0.65 -10.70
C SER A 186 -5.73 -2.10 -10.32
N ILE A 187 -6.38 -2.86 -11.20
CA ILE A 187 -6.63 -4.30 -10.99
C ILE A 187 -5.31 -5.04 -10.87
N PHE A 188 -4.34 -4.69 -11.73
CA PHE A 188 -3.00 -5.28 -11.67
C PHE A 188 -2.29 -4.95 -10.35
N VAL A 189 -2.34 -3.68 -9.90
CA VAL A 189 -1.79 -3.24 -8.62
C VAL A 189 -2.44 -3.97 -7.45
N VAL A 190 -3.78 -4.07 -7.43
CA VAL A 190 -4.52 -4.77 -6.37
C VAL A 190 -4.15 -6.25 -6.35
N ARG A 191 -4.18 -6.91 -7.50
CA ARG A 191 -3.79 -8.33 -7.60
C ARG A 191 -2.37 -8.55 -7.05
N ARG A 192 -1.43 -7.70 -7.44
CA ARG A 192 -0.04 -7.82 -7.01
C ARG A 192 0.12 -7.60 -5.51
N ALA A 193 -0.51 -6.57 -4.95
CA ALA A 193 -0.46 -6.29 -3.51
C ALA A 193 -1.14 -7.39 -2.69
N VAL A 194 -2.27 -7.93 -3.16
CA VAL A 194 -3.04 -8.94 -2.45
C VAL A 194 -2.43 -10.33 -2.63
N VAL A 195 -2.33 -10.82 -3.87
CA VAL A 195 -1.96 -12.22 -4.14
C VAL A 195 -0.45 -12.43 -4.04
N GLU A 196 0.34 -11.55 -4.66
CA GLU A 196 1.79 -11.75 -4.78
C GLU A 196 2.56 -11.26 -3.55
N THR A 197 1.97 -10.38 -2.75
CA THR A 197 2.67 -9.80 -1.58
C THR A 197 2.04 -10.26 -0.27
N ARG A 198 0.79 -9.88 0.00
CA ARG A 198 0.12 -10.21 1.26
C ARG A 198 -0.06 -11.72 1.45
N ASP A 199 -0.55 -12.41 0.43
CA ASP A 199 -0.87 -13.84 0.57
C ASP A 199 0.38 -14.66 0.80
N ILE A 200 1.46 -14.36 0.09
CA ILE A 200 2.75 -15.00 0.29
C ILE A 200 3.31 -14.68 1.68
N HIS A 201 3.18 -13.42 2.13
CA HIS A 201 3.62 -13.02 3.47
C HIS A 201 2.89 -13.81 4.56
N VAL A 202 1.55 -13.86 4.49
CA VAL A 202 0.74 -14.59 5.47
C VAL A 202 1.07 -16.09 5.46
N GLN A 203 1.19 -16.70 4.28
CA GLN A 203 1.52 -18.12 4.17
C GLN A 203 2.89 -18.46 4.75
N ARG A 204 3.88 -17.61 4.55
CA ARG A 204 5.25 -17.86 5.03
C ARG A 204 5.42 -17.58 6.52
N LYS A 205 4.86 -16.46 7.01
CA LYS A 205 5.10 -16.03 8.40
C LYS A 205 4.10 -16.54 9.41
N HIS A 206 2.90 -16.87 8.95
CA HIS A 206 1.81 -17.32 9.80
C HIS A 206 1.38 -18.75 9.46
N SER A 207 2.31 -19.56 8.89
CA SER A 207 2.06 -20.99 8.70
C SER A 207 1.84 -21.65 10.05
N HIS A 208 0.64 -22.13 10.29
CA HIS A 208 0.27 -22.77 11.55
C HIS A 208 -0.68 -23.94 11.28
N PRO A 209 -0.55 -25.07 12.00
CA PRO A 209 -1.45 -26.22 11.84
C PRO A 209 -2.90 -25.91 12.25
N ASP A 210 -3.14 -24.93 13.11
CA ASP A 210 -4.49 -24.50 13.47
C ASP A 210 -5.03 -23.48 12.46
N PRO A 211 -6.09 -23.80 11.70
CA PRO A 211 -6.68 -22.90 10.72
C PRO A 211 -7.20 -21.57 11.33
N ARG A 212 -7.52 -21.56 12.63
CA ARG A 212 -8.00 -20.34 13.32
C ARG A 212 -6.89 -19.28 13.42
N VAL A 213 -5.65 -19.70 13.59
CA VAL A 213 -4.48 -18.79 13.61
C VAL A 213 -4.25 -18.20 12.24
N ILE A 214 -4.35 -19.03 11.20
CA ILE A 214 -4.22 -18.58 9.82
C ILE A 214 -5.35 -17.59 9.47
N ASP A 215 -6.60 -17.90 9.81
CA ASP A 215 -7.74 -17.00 9.60
C ASP A 215 -7.59 -15.65 10.33
N ARG A 216 -7.00 -15.66 11.52
CA ARG A 216 -6.69 -14.43 12.26
C ARG A 216 -5.63 -13.61 11.55
N ALA A 217 -4.55 -14.25 11.10
CA ALA A 217 -3.51 -13.59 10.32
C ALA A 217 -4.06 -12.97 9.01
N TRP A 218 -4.95 -13.67 8.31
CA TRP A 218 -5.62 -13.13 7.13
C TRP A 218 -6.47 -11.90 7.45
N LYS A 219 -7.14 -11.86 8.59
CA LYS A 219 -7.91 -10.70 9.04
C LYS A 219 -7.01 -9.53 9.38
N ASP A 220 -5.91 -9.79 10.08
CA ASP A 220 -4.95 -8.75 10.48
C ASP A 220 -4.27 -8.08 9.27
N HIS A 221 -4.11 -8.82 8.17
CA HIS A 221 -3.52 -8.32 6.93
C HIS A 221 -4.59 -8.01 5.85
N SER A 222 -5.80 -7.64 6.26
CA SER A 222 -6.86 -7.29 5.31
C SER A 222 -6.51 -6.03 4.51
N LEU A 223 -6.73 -6.10 3.19
CA LEU A 223 -6.55 -5.00 2.23
C LEU A 223 -7.88 -4.60 1.57
N GLN A 224 -9.04 -4.90 2.17
CA GLN A 224 -10.34 -4.60 1.57
C GLN A 224 -10.60 -3.10 1.52
N SER A 225 -10.41 -2.39 2.63
CA SER A 225 -10.56 -0.93 2.67
C SER A 225 -9.51 -0.22 1.81
N TRP A 226 -8.32 -0.77 1.72
CA TRP A 226 -7.25 -0.27 0.85
C TRP A 226 -7.63 -0.39 -0.64
N SER A 227 -8.17 -1.53 -1.06
CA SER A 227 -8.62 -1.73 -2.44
C SER A 227 -9.77 -0.79 -2.79
N LEU A 228 -10.71 -0.55 -1.87
CA LEU A 228 -11.74 0.48 -2.03
C LEU A 228 -11.14 1.88 -2.09
N GLY A 229 -10.10 2.14 -1.31
CA GLY A 229 -9.35 3.40 -1.31
C GLY A 229 -8.81 3.75 -2.70
N ILE A 230 -8.34 2.76 -3.47
CA ILE A 230 -7.91 2.95 -4.87
C ILE A 230 -9.11 3.37 -5.75
N ALA A 231 -10.27 2.75 -5.60
CA ALA A 231 -11.45 3.13 -6.37
C ALA A 231 -11.91 4.56 -6.05
N VAL A 232 -11.93 4.94 -4.78
CA VAL A 232 -12.23 6.31 -4.34
C VAL A 232 -11.19 7.29 -4.89
N TRP A 233 -9.92 6.92 -4.87
CA TRP A 233 -8.84 7.72 -5.42
C TRP A 233 -9.02 8.01 -6.91
N ILE A 234 -9.41 7.01 -7.72
CA ILE A 234 -9.71 7.20 -9.14
C ILE A 234 -10.84 8.20 -9.35
N ILE A 235 -11.91 8.12 -8.55
CA ILE A 235 -13.03 9.06 -8.62
C ILE A 235 -12.56 10.48 -8.30
N VAL A 236 -11.79 10.65 -7.23
CA VAL A 236 -11.27 11.97 -6.82
C VAL A 236 -10.30 12.53 -7.85
N LEU A 237 -9.47 11.69 -8.49
CA LEU A 237 -8.61 12.11 -9.61
C LEU A 237 -9.42 12.63 -10.79
N ASN A 238 -10.50 11.94 -11.17
CA ASN A 238 -11.35 12.41 -12.26
C ASN A 238 -11.97 13.78 -11.96
N ILE A 239 -12.43 13.99 -10.72
CA ILE A 239 -12.94 15.30 -10.28
C ILE A 239 -11.83 16.37 -10.36
N SER A 240 -10.63 16.04 -9.88
CA SER A 240 -9.49 16.97 -9.89
C SER A 240 -9.08 17.36 -11.29
N PHE A 241 -8.91 16.39 -12.20
CA PHE A 241 -8.49 16.67 -13.56
C PHE A 241 -9.58 17.30 -14.41
N TRP A 242 -10.83 16.94 -14.20
CA TRP A 242 -11.93 17.64 -14.84
C TRP A 242 -11.99 19.11 -14.42
N SER A 243 -11.95 19.39 -13.12
CA SER A 243 -11.97 20.78 -12.62
C SER A 243 -10.74 21.58 -13.08
N SER A 244 -9.57 20.96 -13.12
CA SER A 244 -8.33 21.54 -13.64
C SER A 244 -8.46 21.89 -15.11
N ALA A 245 -8.93 20.99 -15.94
CA ALA A 245 -9.09 21.22 -17.37
C ALA A 245 -10.02 22.41 -17.67
N HIS A 246 -11.02 22.64 -16.83
CA HIS A 246 -12.00 23.73 -17.02
C HIS A 246 -11.61 25.03 -16.35
N SER A 247 -10.73 25.03 -15.36
CA SER A 247 -10.35 26.24 -14.61
C SER A 247 -8.98 26.76 -14.97
N ILE A 248 -8.06 25.88 -15.35
CA ILE A 248 -6.64 26.17 -15.52
C ILE A 248 -6.26 26.20 -16.99
N ALA A 249 -6.95 25.45 -17.84
CA ALA A 249 -6.79 25.47 -19.29
C ALA A 249 -8.05 25.99 -20.00
N PRO A 250 -8.42 27.25 -19.83
CA PRO A 250 -9.59 27.81 -20.47
C PRO A 250 -9.44 27.74 -22.00
N SER A 251 -10.57 27.49 -22.65
CA SER A 251 -10.62 27.56 -24.13
C SER A 251 -10.26 28.92 -24.65
N PRO A 252 -9.69 29.02 -25.87
CA PRO A 252 -9.52 30.29 -26.52
C PRO A 252 -10.87 30.94 -26.69
N GLY A 253 -11.11 31.96 -25.92
CA GLY A 253 -12.11 32.94 -26.28
C GLY A 253 -13.25 33.19 -25.36
N ASP A 254 -13.59 32.53 -24.30
CA ASP A 254 -14.78 32.99 -23.56
C ASP A 254 -15.23 32.20 -22.31
N LEU A 255 -14.40 31.44 -21.68
CA LEU A 255 -14.81 30.93 -20.37
C LEU A 255 -14.32 31.86 -19.28
N ASP A 256 -15.26 32.52 -18.61
CA ASP A 256 -15.00 33.24 -17.39
C ASP A 256 -14.25 32.32 -16.41
N PHE A 257 -13.16 32.83 -15.87
CA PHE A 257 -12.36 32.14 -14.89
C PHE A 257 -13.22 31.77 -13.67
N SER A 258 -13.34 30.47 -13.38
CA SER A 258 -14.19 29.98 -12.30
C SER A 258 -13.37 29.66 -11.04
N TYR A 259 -13.35 30.58 -10.09
CA TYR A 259 -12.73 30.38 -8.76
C TYR A 259 -13.27 29.11 -8.06
N SER A 260 -14.53 28.77 -8.25
CA SER A 260 -15.13 27.57 -7.67
C SER A 260 -14.50 26.27 -8.20
N LEU A 261 -14.17 26.22 -9.49
CA LEU A 261 -13.49 25.08 -10.11
C LEU A 261 -12.02 24.99 -9.70
N VAL A 262 -11.33 26.13 -9.58
CA VAL A 262 -9.98 26.15 -9.02
C VAL A 262 -9.96 25.64 -7.58
N PHE A 263 -10.90 26.06 -6.78
CA PHE A 263 -11.01 25.61 -5.39
C PHE A 263 -11.35 24.11 -5.32
N LEU A 264 -12.22 23.63 -6.19
CA LEU A 264 -12.53 22.21 -6.33
C LEU A 264 -11.30 21.40 -6.74
N HIS A 265 -10.49 21.91 -7.69
CA HIS A 265 -9.23 21.29 -8.09
C HIS A 265 -8.25 21.20 -6.93
N LEU A 266 -8.06 22.29 -6.19
CA LEU A 266 -7.17 22.32 -5.02
C LEU A 266 -7.57 21.28 -3.98
N ILE A 267 -8.84 21.27 -3.57
CA ILE A 267 -9.32 20.34 -2.55
C ILE A 267 -9.22 18.90 -3.05
N SER A 268 -9.76 18.61 -4.22
CA SER A 268 -9.74 17.25 -4.77
C SER A 268 -8.32 16.77 -5.05
N GLY A 269 -7.43 17.63 -5.53
CA GLY A 269 -6.03 17.32 -5.76
C GLY A 269 -5.28 16.99 -4.46
N ILE A 270 -5.47 17.79 -3.41
CA ILE A 270 -4.90 17.52 -2.08
C ILE A 270 -5.42 16.19 -1.52
N ILE A 271 -6.73 15.93 -1.64
CA ILE A 271 -7.33 14.66 -1.20
C ILE A 271 -6.78 13.50 -2.03
N ALA A 272 -6.68 13.62 -3.35
CA ALA A 272 -6.13 12.58 -4.22
C ALA A 272 -4.68 12.24 -3.85
N THR A 273 -3.86 13.24 -3.57
CA THR A 273 -2.45 13.02 -3.21
C THR A 273 -2.31 12.44 -1.80
N PHE A 274 -3.14 12.88 -0.86
CA PHE A 274 -3.21 12.26 0.46
C PHE A 274 -3.61 10.78 0.36
N LEU A 275 -4.62 10.45 -0.45
CA LEU A 275 -5.02 9.07 -0.69
C LEU A 275 -3.89 8.25 -1.35
N LEU A 276 -3.15 8.82 -2.31
CA LEU A 276 -1.99 8.17 -2.91
C LEU A 276 -0.93 7.83 -1.85
N LEU A 277 -0.63 8.77 -0.95
CA LEU A 277 0.30 8.53 0.17
C LEU A 277 -0.20 7.38 1.06
N VAL A 278 -1.47 7.33 1.41
CA VAL A 278 -2.07 6.24 2.19
C VAL A 278 -2.02 4.90 1.42
N ILE A 279 -2.34 4.92 0.13
CA ILE A 279 -2.30 3.72 -0.74
C ILE A 279 -0.89 3.13 -0.81
N VAL A 280 0.13 3.96 -0.90
CA VAL A 280 1.52 3.49 -0.96
C VAL A 280 2.03 3.08 0.43
N TRP A 281 1.68 3.84 1.48
CA TRP A 281 2.12 3.61 2.85
C TRP A 281 1.53 2.35 3.48
N PHE A 282 0.23 2.08 3.30
CA PHE A 282 -0.48 1.08 4.08
C PHE A 282 0.02 -0.37 3.88
N PRO A 283 0.26 -0.86 2.63
CA PRO A 283 0.83 -2.19 2.43
C PRO A 283 2.24 -2.33 3.03
N GLU A 284 3.08 -1.30 2.91
CA GLU A 284 4.41 -1.28 3.52
C GLU A 284 4.33 -1.39 5.05
N PHE A 285 3.41 -0.63 5.66
CA PHE A 285 3.17 -0.69 7.09
C PHE A 285 2.68 -2.07 7.54
N MET A 286 1.74 -2.68 6.81
CA MET A 286 1.16 -3.98 7.16
C MET A 286 2.15 -5.13 7.04
N LEU A 287 3.05 -5.08 6.06
CA LEU A 287 3.99 -6.17 5.77
C LEU A 287 5.32 -6.05 6.52
N GLY A 288 5.65 -4.85 7.02
CA GLY A 288 6.87 -4.54 7.75
C GLY A 288 8.03 -4.11 6.86
N SER A 289 8.67 -3.00 7.23
CA SER A 289 9.78 -2.38 6.49
C SER A 289 11.06 -3.24 6.44
N THR A 290 11.24 -4.16 7.39
CA THR A 290 12.38 -5.09 7.43
C THR A 290 12.34 -6.14 6.32
N GLU A 291 11.19 -6.30 5.67
CA GLU A 291 10.97 -7.25 4.59
C GLU A 291 10.91 -6.58 3.21
N ALA A 292 11.51 -5.42 3.08
CA ALA A 292 11.68 -4.70 1.82
C ALA A 292 12.23 -5.55 0.64
N ARG A 293 12.58 -6.79 0.90
CA ARG A 293 13.01 -7.81 -0.05
C ARG A 293 12.03 -8.96 -0.23
N ILE A 294 10.73 -8.78 0.03
CA ILE A 294 9.74 -9.68 -0.54
C ILE A 294 9.71 -9.37 -2.04
N GLN A 295 10.74 -9.84 -2.69
CA GLN A 295 10.74 -9.91 -4.13
C GLN A 295 9.59 -10.83 -4.51
N THR A 296 8.75 -10.41 -5.44
CA THR A 296 7.77 -11.30 -6.05
C THR A 296 8.50 -12.56 -6.52
N SER A 297 7.86 -13.72 -6.48
CA SER A 297 8.43 -14.97 -6.99
C SER A 297 9.07 -14.80 -8.37
N ARG A 298 8.45 -13.99 -9.21
CA ARG A 298 8.93 -13.64 -10.54
C ARG A 298 10.22 -12.78 -10.55
N ALA A 299 10.35 -11.85 -9.61
CA ALA A 299 11.57 -11.04 -9.50
C ALA A 299 12.74 -11.88 -8.99
N ARG A 300 12.50 -12.91 -8.18
CA ARG A 300 13.51 -13.89 -7.75
C ARG A 300 13.94 -14.80 -8.88
N GLU A 301 13.00 -15.27 -9.71
CA GLU A 301 13.31 -16.05 -10.90
C GLU A 301 14.18 -15.27 -11.90
N VAL A 302 13.89 -13.97 -12.07
CA VAL A 302 14.64 -13.09 -12.99
C VAL A 302 16.02 -12.70 -12.42
N SER A 303 16.13 -12.49 -11.09
CA SER A 303 17.41 -12.12 -10.46
C SER A 303 18.40 -13.28 -10.37
N GLY A 304 17.97 -14.52 -10.62
CA GLY A 304 18.82 -15.69 -10.50
C GLY A 304 19.33 -15.92 -9.06
N GLU A 305 18.72 -15.28 -8.07
CA GLU A 305 19.04 -15.52 -6.66
C GLU A 305 18.68 -16.97 -6.34
N VAL A 306 19.73 -17.79 -6.25
CA VAL A 306 19.63 -19.15 -5.73
C VAL A 306 19.02 -19.03 -4.33
N PHE A 307 17.90 -19.70 -4.13
CA PHE A 307 17.25 -19.80 -2.85
C PHE A 307 18.27 -20.31 -1.83
N GLU A 308 18.85 -19.42 -1.01
CA GLU A 308 19.45 -19.90 0.22
C GLU A 308 18.29 -20.45 1.05
N PRO A 309 18.25 -21.75 1.32
CA PRO A 309 17.18 -22.34 2.12
C PRO A 309 17.13 -21.57 3.43
N GLU A 310 15.97 -21.05 3.81
CA GLU A 310 15.77 -20.45 5.11
C GLU A 310 16.37 -21.42 6.14
N LYS A 311 17.28 -20.92 6.97
CA LYS A 311 17.92 -21.74 7.98
C LYS A 311 16.84 -22.41 8.80
N ALA A 312 16.97 -23.72 8.98
CA ALA A 312 16.05 -24.49 9.80
C ALA A 312 15.73 -23.74 11.10
N GLU A 313 14.46 -23.43 11.33
CA GLU A 313 14.05 -22.63 12.49
C GLU A 313 13.99 -23.52 13.74
N GLN A 314 14.72 -23.13 14.76
CA GLN A 314 14.66 -23.86 16.04
C GLN A 314 13.42 -23.45 16.84
N GLY A 315 12.62 -24.43 17.27
CA GLY A 315 11.43 -24.23 18.05
C GLY A 315 11.69 -23.56 19.40
N LYS A 316 10.72 -22.75 19.84
CA LYS A 316 10.74 -22.08 21.15
C LYS A 316 9.55 -22.51 21.99
N CYS A 317 9.78 -22.75 23.27
CA CYS A 317 8.68 -23.07 24.20
C CYS A 317 7.66 -21.93 24.26
N PRO A 318 6.37 -22.19 24.06
CA PRO A 318 5.34 -21.15 24.06
C PRO A 318 5.11 -20.52 25.44
N VAL A 319 5.60 -21.17 26.52
CA VAL A 319 5.41 -20.68 27.90
C VAL A 319 6.58 -19.81 28.37
N CYS A 320 7.84 -20.23 28.12
CA CYS A 320 9.02 -19.53 28.64
C CYS A 320 9.96 -19.01 27.57
N ASN A 321 9.62 -19.16 26.29
CA ASN A 321 10.38 -18.70 25.12
C ASN A 321 11.79 -19.33 24.97
N GLN A 322 12.13 -20.36 25.79
CA GLN A 322 13.39 -21.07 25.68
C GLN A 322 13.43 -21.95 24.44
N LYS A 323 14.61 -22.02 23.77
CA LYS A 323 14.83 -22.90 22.62
C LYS A 323 14.58 -24.37 23.00
N THR A 324 13.94 -25.12 22.12
CA THR A 324 13.62 -26.53 22.30
C THR A 324 14.36 -27.39 21.26
N THR A 325 14.26 -28.69 21.40
CA THR A 325 14.90 -29.66 20.50
C THR A 325 14.21 -29.80 19.15
N ALA A 326 13.02 -29.20 18.98
CA ALA A 326 12.30 -29.24 17.73
C ALA A 326 12.93 -28.32 16.70
N ILE A 327 13.01 -28.77 15.45
CA ILE A 327 13.55 -28.02 14.31
C ILE A 327 12.53 -28.10 13.19
N GLN A 328 12.18 -26.94 12.63
CA GLN A 328 11.39 -26.88 11.41
C GLN A 328 12.35 -26.79 10.22
N GLU A 329 12.27 -27.76 9.33
CA GLU A 329 13.05 -27.76 8.10
C GLU A 329 12.48 -26.77 7.06
N THR A 330 13.26 -26.49 6.06
CA THR A 330 12.92 -25.57 4.96
C THR A 330 11.71 -25.99 4.12
N ASN A 331 11.35 -27.28 4.16
CA ASN A 331 10.13 -27.83 3.55
C ASN A 331 8.87 -27.61 4.42
N GLY A 332 9.02 -27.04 5.62
CA GLY A 332 7.94 -26.82 6.59
C GLY A 332 7.69 -28.02 7.51
N GLU A 333 8.37 -29.15 7.33
CA GLU A 333 8.27 -30.30 8.22
C GLU A 333 8.97 -30.04 9.55
N ILE A 334 8.31 -30.44 10.63
CA ILE A 334 8.88 -30.32 11.97
C ILE A 334 9.52 -31.66 12.32
N ILE A 335 10.80 -31.60 12.68
CA ILE A 335 11.59 -32.76 13.09
C ILE A 335 11.95 -32.64 14.56
N ILE A 336 11.77 -33.71 15.31
CA ILE A 336 12.17 -33.81 16.70
C ILE A 336 13.01 -35.06 16.94
N PRO A 337 13.90 -35.08 17.93
CA PRO A 337 14.66 -36.26 18.29
C PRO A 337 13.74 -37.33 18.87
N CYS A 338 14.11 -38.58 18.66
CA CYS A 338 13.47 -39.74 19.29
C CYS A 338 13.61 -39.67 20.81
N ASN A 339 12.61 -40.12 21.54
CA ASN A 339 12.60 -40.09 23.00
C ASN A 339 13.20 -41.33 23.65
N SER A 340 13.72 -42.25 22.87
CA SER A 340 14.40 -43.45 23.38
C SER A 340 15.83 -43.12 23.79
N ASP A 341 16.24 -43.50 25.01
CA ASP A 341 17.55 -43.13 25.57
C ASP A 341 18.74 -43.67 24.74
N ASP A 342 18.54 -44.76 24.02
CA ASP A 342 19.59 -45.38 23.19
C ASP A 342 19.50 -45.05 21.68
N CYS A 343 18.63 -44.11 21.31
CA CYS A 343 18.38 -43.78 19.91
C CYS A 343 18.72 -42.34 19.59
N SER A 344 19.60 -42.12 18.63
CA SER A 344 19.93 -40.78 18.09
C SER A 344 19.06 -40.39 16.87
N GLY A 345 18.01 -41.15 16.59
CA GLY A 345 17.09 -40.93 15.48
C GLY A 345 16.26 -39.64 15.64
N LYS A 346 15.77 -39.15 14.54
CA LYS A 346 14.86 -37.99 14.45
C LYS A 346 13.70 -38.36 13.53
N GLY A 347 12.57 -37.69 13.69
CA GLY A 347 11.45 -37.91 12.81
C GLY A 347 10.31 -36.89 13.01
N VAL A 348 9.29 -37.05 12.21
CA VAL A 348 8.10 -36.19 12.24
C VAL A 348 7.24 -36.57 13.46
N PRO A 349 6.70 -35.58 14.22
CA PRO A 349 5.84 -35.87 15.36
C PRO A 349 4.66 -36.79 15.03
N GLY A 350 4.52 -37.88 15.78
CA GLY A 350 3.44 -38.87 15.62
C GLY A 350 3.73 -39.97 14.59
N THR A 351 4.91 -40.00 13.97
CA THR A 351 5.38 -41.11 13.14
C THR A 351 6.27 -42.09 13.94
N GLU A 352 6.66 -43.18 13.35
CA GLU A 352 7.62 -44.13 13.94
C GLU A 352 9.06 -43.70 13.57
N CYS A 353 9.97 -43.84 14.52
CA CYS A 353 11.39 -43.53 14.31
C CYS A 353 12.01 -44.56 13.36
N GLU A 354 12.64 -44.11 12.29
CA GLU A 354 13.26 -44.98 11.30
C GLU A 354 14.42 -45.84 11.84
N GLN A 355 15.05 -45.43 12.97
CA GLN A 355 16.18 -46.16 13.55
C GLN A 355 15.75 -47.21 14.60
N CYS A 356 14.76 -46.95 15.40
CA CYS A 356 14.39 -47.88 16.49
C CYS A 356 12.92 -48.34 16.43
N GLY A 357 12.09 -47.81 15.54
CA GLY A 357 10.69 -48.13 15.40
C GLY A 357 9.79 -47.59 16.50
N GLU A 358 10.33 -46.81 17.46
CA GLU A 358 9.53 -46.21 18.53
C GLU A 358 8.81 -44.93 18.02
N GLY A 359 7.60 -44.69 18.59
CA GLY A 359 6.80 -43.54 18.17
C GLY A 359 7.43 -42.21 18.55
N ILE A 360 7.58 -41.34 17.58
CA ILE A 360 8.06 -39.94 17.77
C ILE A 360 7.00 -39.15 18.53
N PRO A 361 7.32 -38.50 19.67
CA PRO A 361 6.32 -37.82 20.49
C PRO A 361 5.71 -36.63 19.76
N SER A 362 4.40 -36.43 19.89
CA SER A 362 3.69 -35.25 19.35
C SER A 362 3.72 -34.03 20.29
N ARG A 363 4.34 -34.19 21.48
CA ARG A 363 4.45 -33.17 22.53
C ARG A 363 5.87 -33.12 23.06
N ILE A 364 6.34 -31.95 23.44
CA ILE A 364 7.67 -31.73 24.02
C ILE A 364 7.51 -31.23 25.46
N ILE A 365 8.29 -31.78 26.35
CA ILE A 365 8.45 -31.28 27.72
C ILE A 365 9.63 -30.28 27.69
N CYS A 366 9.34 -29.03 28.01
CA CYS A 366 10.37 -28.00 28.06
C CYS A 366 11.32 -28.25 29.24
N SER A 367 12.63 -28.34 28.98
CA SER A 367 13.66 -28.54 29.98
C SER A 367 13.77 -27.41 31.00
N ASN A 368 13.33 -26.20 30.66
CA ASN A 368 13.44 -25.01 31.50
C ASN A 368 12.22 -24.84 32.45
N CYS A 369 11.00 -24.95 31.92
CA CYS A 369 9.78 -24.70 32.70
C CYS A 369 8.92 -25.92 32.96
N GLY A 370 9.28 -27.11 32.46
CA GLY A 370 8.54 -28.37 32.66
C GLY A 370 7.19 -28.43 31.91
N SER A 371 6.82 -27.42 31.16
CA SER A 371 5.57 -27.41 30.41
C SER A 371 5.55 -28.49 29.31
N ASN A 372 4.47 -29.26 29.25
CA ASN A 372 4.26 -30.25 28.20
C ASN A 372 3.33 -29.68 27.13
N THR A 373 3.89 -29.29 25.99
CA THR A 373 3.18 -28.57 24.93
C THR A 373 3.26 -29.28 23.58
N PRO A 374 2.25 -29.15 22.70
CA PRO A 374 2.29 -29.72 21.35
C PRO A 374 3.46 -29.19 20.56
N VAL A 375 4.13 -30.05 19.79
CA VAL A 375 5.31 -29.67 19.00
C VAL A 375 5.04 -28.49 18.06
N GLY A 376 3.90 -28.47 17.40
CA GLY A 376 3.51 -27.38 16.49
C GLY A 376 3.42 -25.99 17.16
N SER A 377 3.16 -25.96 18.50
CA SER A 377 3.10 -24.68 19.23
C SER A 377 4.47 -24.03 19.46
N HIS A 378 5.57 -24.72 19.15
CA HIS A 378 6.93 -24.22 19.32
C HIS A 378 7.44 -23.38 18.15
N PHE A 379 6.74 -23.40 17.00
CA PHE A 379 7.11 -22.70 15.77
C PHE A 379 6.14 -21.58 15.38
N GLY A 380 4.93 -21.62 15.92
CA GLY A 380 4.06 -20.45 15.82
C GLY A 380 4.55 -19.38 16.79
N ARG A 381 4.57 -18.11 16.40
CA ARG A 381 4.45 -17.06 17.39
C ARG A 381 3.07 -17.23 18.04
N VAL A 382 3.01 -18.15 18.98
CA VAL A 382 1.90 -18.25 19.92
C VAL A 382 2.06 -17.05 20.83
N GLU A 383 1.54 -15.93 20.39
CA GLU A 383 1.07 -14.96 21.35
C GLU A 383 -0.12 -15.67 22.02
N ALA A 384 0.23 -16.37 23.10
CA ALA A 384 -0.74 -16.98 23.96
C ALA A 384 -1.62 -15.89 24.53
N TRP A 385 -2.91 -16.05 24.26
CA TRP A 385 -4.09 -15.66 25.05
C TRP A 385 -4.12 -14.27 25.65
#